data_7a716d9de15ee4b71306c47c1543c83e
#
_entry.id   7a716d9de15ee4b71306c47c1543c83e
#
_cell.length_a   1.000
_cell.length_b   1.000
_cell.length_c   1.000
_cell.angle_alpha   90.00
_cell.angle_beta   90.00
_cell.angle_gamma   90.00
#
_symmetry.space_group_name_H-M   'P 1'
#
loop_
_entity.id
_entity.type
_entity.pdbx_description
1 polymer ?
#
loop_
_entity_poly.entity_id
_entity_poly.type
_entity_poly.pdbx_seq_one_letter_code
_entity_poly.pdbx_strand_id
1 'polypeptide(L)'
;QGSSGVVYPYPVVEKICDEKKEKDYQAYFLENEYLKIMILPELGGRVQMAYDKVKKRHFVYYNQVIKPALVGLTGPWISGGIEFNWPQHHRPSTYLPTDCMIEENADGSKTVWCNEVERMFNTKGMQGFTLHPDKAYLEINVKVYNRTPFPQTFLWWANPAVVVNDHYHSVFPPDVHAVFDHGKRDVSNFPIATGIYYKQDYSEGVDISKYKNIPVPTSYMAIKSRYDFVGGYEEHIQAGLLHVADHHLSPGKKQWTWGNGDFGIAWDRNLTDEDGPYIELMTGVYTDNQPDFTWLQPYEEKSWKQYFLPYSEVGYVKNATKDFILNLDVADTVSYTHLTLPTSD
;
A
#
# COMPACT_ATOMS: atom_id res chain seq x y z
N GLN A 1 -20.55 -0.11 3.40
CA GLN A 1 -20.54 1.15 4.12
C GLN A 1 -19.50 1.05 5.24
N GLY A 2 -18.34 1.58 5.10
CA GLY A 2 -17.26 1.77 6.05
C GLY A 2 -17.12 0.81 7.25
N SER A 3 -15.96 0.83 7.85
CA SER A 3 -15.71 0.08 9.08
C SER A 3 -16.65 0.55 10.19
N SER A 4 -17.24 -0.38 10.92
CA SER A 4 -18.26 -0.08 11.91
C SER A 4 -17.71 0.53 13.21
N GLY A 5 -16.42 0.44 13.45
CA GLY A 5 -15.78 0.74 14.75
C GLY A 5 -16.09 -0.28 15.84
N VAL A 6 -16.96 -1.25 15.58
CA VAL A 6 -17.25 -2.36 16.49
C VAL A 6 -16.31 -3.51 16.17
N VAL A 7 -15.42 -3.84 17.09
CA VAL A 7 -14.33 -4.82 16.88
C VAL A 7 -14.38 -5.99 17.85
N TYR A 8 -15.48 -6.15 18.59
CA TYR A 8 -15.64 -7.31 19.46
C TYR A 8 -15.52 -8.62 18.66
N PRO A 9 -14.77 -9.64 19.11
CA PRO A 9 -14.18 -9.77 20.44
C PRO A 9 -12.67 -9.39 20.52
N TYR A 10 -12.17 -8.51 19.65
CA TYR A 10 -10.79 -8.03 19.80
C TYR A 10 -10.63 -7.13 21.04
N PRO A 11 -9.49 -7.21 21.74
CA PRO A 11 -9.20 -6.29 22.82
C PRO A 11 -8.99 -4.87 22.27
N VAL A 12 -9.51 -3.87 22.97
CA VAL A 12 -9.28 -2.45 22.65
C VAL A 12 -8.23 -1.89 23.59
N VAL A 13 -7.24 -1.21 23.05
CA VAL A 13 -6.18 -0.52 23.78
C VAL A 13 -6.41 0.98 23.67
N GLU A 14 -6.69 1.62 24.79
CA GLU A 14 -7.03 3.05 24.86
C GLU A 14 -5.83 3.92 25.27
N LYS A 15 -4.74 3.31 25.71
CA LYS A 15 -3.55 4.01 26.19
C LYS A 15 -2.28 3.30 25.71
N ILE A 16 -1.35 4.07 25.19
CA ILE A 16 0.00 3.65 24.84
C ILE A 16 1.00 4.28 25.80
N CYS A 17 2.19 3.69 25.91
CA CYS A 17 3.28 4.20 26.73
C CYS A 17 4.02 5.31 25.97
N ASP A 18 4.40 6.37 26.69
CA ASP A 18 5.19 7.47 26.13
C ASP A 18 6.71 7.23 26.25
N GLU A 19 7.11 6.17 26.98
CA GLU A 19 8.52 5.84 27.12
C GLU A 19 9.04 4.99 25.99
N LYS A 20 10.07 5.46 25.31
CA LYS A 20 10.82 4.70 24.31
C LYS A 20 11.77 3.72 25.03
N LYS A 21 11.75 2.46 24.58
CA LYS A 21 12.65 1.40 25.04
C LYS A 21 12.98 0.44 23.92
N GLU A 22 14.13 -0.20 24.03
CA GLU A 22 14.47 -1.30 23.13
C GLU A 22 13.59 -2.51 23.41
N LYS A 23 13.19 -3.17 22.33
CA LYS A 23 12.44 -4.42 22.36
C LYS A 23 12.87 -5.30 21.20
N ASP A 24 13.17 -6.56 21.51
CA ASP A 24 13.44 -7.58 20.48
C ASP A 24 12.13 -8.04 19.84
N TYR A 25 12.15 -8.13 18.51
CA TYR A 25 11.06 -8.70 17.70
C TYR A 25 11.58 -9.87 16.89
N GLN A 26 10.81 -10.93 16.82
CA GLN A 26 11.07 -11.98 15.83
C GLN A 26 10.82 -11.41 14.43
N ALA A 27 11.74 -11.67 13.50
CA ALA A 27 11.62 -11.25 12.12
C ALA A 27 11.89 -12.41 11.17
N TYR A 28 11.11 -12.48 10.09
CA TYR A 28 11.45 -13.29 8.92
C TYR A 28 12.10 -12.40 7.87
N PHE A 29 13.18 -12.88 7.27
CA PHE A 29 13.84 -12.23 6.15
C PHE A 29 13.72 -13.08 4.89
N LEU A 30 13.24 -12.44 3.82
CA LEU A 30 13.36 -12.96 2.46
C LEU A 30 14.42 -12.12 1.75
N GLU A 31 15.37 -12.78 1.10
CA GLU A 31 16.46 -12.09 0.40
C GLU A 31 16.85 -12.85 -0.86
N ASN A 32 17.01 -12.10 -1.96
CA ASN A 32 17.61 -12.58 -3.20
C ASN A 32 18.71 -11.59 -3.65
N GLU A 33 19.14 -11.66 -4.90
CA GLU A 33 20.17 -10.76 -5.45
C GLU A 33 19.71 -9.29 -5.44
N TYR A 34 18.41 -9.03 -5.64
CA TYR A 34 17.85 -7.68 -5.86
C TYR A 34 17.23 -7.06 -4.62
N LEU A 35 16.55 -7.86 -3.82
CA LEU A 35 15.71 -7.38 -2.73
C LEU A 35 16.02 -8.04 -1.40
N LYS A 36 15.78 -7.27 -0.32
CA LYS A 36 15.73 -7.78 1.05
C LYS A 36 14.46 -7.28 1.73
N ILE A 37 13.66 -8.22 2.24
CA ILE A 37 12.34 -7.96 2.84
C ILE A 37 12.36 -8.44 4.29
N MET A 38 11.83 -7.62 5.22
CA MET A 38 11.65 -7.98 6.63
C MET A 38 10.16 -8.03 6.98
N ILE A 39 9.73 -9.12 7.54
CA ILE A 39 8.35 -9.38 7.95
C ILE A 39 8.33 -9.56 9.47
N LEU A 40 7.38 -8.90 10.16
CA LEU A 40 7.22 -8.95 11.61
C LEU A 40 5.95 -9.71 12.00
N PRO A 41 6.05 -10.98 12.41
CA PRO A 41 4.90 -11.78 12.84
C PRO A 41 4.14 -11.19 14.02
N GLU A 42 4.85 -10.64 15.00
CA GLU A 42 4.25 -10.08 16.22
C GLU A 42 3.40 -8.82 15.97
N LEU A 43 3.57 -8.19 14.81
CA LEU A 43 2.88 -6.96 14.42
C LEU A 43 2.01 -7.19 13.18
N GLY A 44 1.08 -8.12 13.27
CA GLY A 44 0.11 -8.44 12.23
C GLY A 44 0.69 -9.12 10.98
N GLY A 45 1.93 -9.63 11.03
CA GLY A 45 2.61 -10.20 9.87
C GLY A 45 2.83 -9.18 8.75
N ARG A 46 3.13 -7.93 9.11
CA ARG A 46 3.38 -6.84 8.15
C ARG A 46 4.75 -6.94 7.52
N VAL A 47 4.89 -6.41 6.31
CA VAL A 47 6.20 -6.07 5.77
C VAL A 47 6.66 -4.79 6.43
N GLN A 48 7.70 -4.86 7.28
CA GLN A 48 8.24 -3.68 7.98
C GLN A 48 9.29 -2.95 7.14
N MET A 49 10.07 -3.70 6.36
CA MET A 49 11.14 -3.16 5.52
C MET A 49 11.14 -3.87 4.17
N ALA A 50 11.33 -3.09 3.11
CA ALA A 50 11.61 -3.60 1.78
C ALA A 50 12.74 -2.77 1.15
N TYR A 51 13.89 -3.40 0.96
CA TYR A 51 15.13 -2.77 0.51
C TYR A 51 15.51 -3.22 -0.89
N ASP A 52 15.73 -2.26 -1.76
CA ASP A 52 16.28 -2.42 -3.10
C ASP A 52 17.82 -2.41 -3.03
N LYS A 53 18.44 -3.56 -3.29
CA LYS A 53 19.89 -3.73 -3.22
C LYS A 53 20.59 -3.09 -4.42
N VAL A 54 19.88 -2.90 -5.55
CA VAL A 54 20.44 -2.30 -6.77
C VAL A 54 20.62 -0.79 -6.59
N LYS A 55 19.56 -0.10 -6.20
CA LYS A 55 19.61 1.36 -5.91
C LYS A 55 20.04 1.66 -4.47
N LYS A 56 20.26 0.65 -3.63
CA LYS A 56 20.69 0.78 -2.22
C LYS A 56 19.78 1.69 -1.41
N ARG A 57 18.46 1.48 -1.54
CA ARG A 57 17.43 2.28 -0.87
C ARG A 57 16.28 1.42 -0.35
N HIS A 58 15.56 1.91 0.65
CA HIS A 58 14.25 1.38 0.99
C HIS A 58 13.24 1.84 -0.07
N PHE A 59 12.61 0.91 -0.80
CA PHE A 59 11.58 1.26 -1.78
C PHE A 59 10.17 1.29 -1.18
N VAL A 60 10.04 0.82 0.04
CA VAL A 60 8.90 1.00 0.93
C VAL A 60 9.38 1.80 2.13
N TYR A 61 8.58 2.74 2.61
CA TYR A 61 8.91 3.57 3.78
C TYR A 61 9.27 2.69 4.98
N TYR A 62 10.51 2.75 5.39
CA TYR A 62 11.02 2.03 6.56
C TYR A 62 10.95 2.95 7.78
N ASN A 63 9.92 2.79 8.59
CA ASN A 63 9.86 3.44 9.90
C ASN A 63 10.83 2.71 10.84
N GLN A 64 11.88 3.39 11.26
CA GLN A 64 12.96 2.81 12.08
C GLN A 64 12.56 2.63 13.55
N VAL A 65 11.39 3.11 13.92
CA VAL A 65 10.82 2.93 15.26
C VAL A 65 9.45 2.25 15.20
N ILE A 66 9.14 1.44 16.17
CA ILE A 66 7.79 0.95 16.41
C ILE A 66 7.09 1.94 17.32
N LYS A 67 6.44 2.93 16.73
CA LYS A 67 5.78 4.05 17.41
C LYS A 67 4.28 4.00 17.16
N PRO A 68 3.51 3.31 18.02
CA PRO A 68 2.08 3.19 17.82
C PRO A 68 1.37 4.50 18.09
N ALA A 69 0.37 4.80 17.26
CA ALA A 69 -0.62 5.86 17.50
C ALA A 69 -2.01 5.23 17.61
N LEU A 70 -2.92 5.87 18.36
CA LEU A 70 -4.28 5.36 18.55
C LEU A 70 -5.19 5.72 17.35
N VAL A 71 -4.85 5.20 16.18
CA VAL A 71 -5.54 5.42 14.89
C VAL A 71 -6.34 4.19 14.47
N GLY A 72 -5.90 2.99 14.87
CA GLY A 72 -6.53 1.73 14.51
C GLY A 72 -7.86 1.48 15.23
N LEU A 73 -8.64 0.54 14.72
CA LEU A 73 -9.95 0.19 15.29
C LEU A 73 -9.85 -0.38 16.70
N THR A 74 -8.77 -1.10 17.00
CA THR A 74 -8.48 -1.64 18.34
C THR A 74 -7.54 -0.77 19.16
N GLY A 75 -7.18 0.40 18.64
CA GLY A 75 -6.29 1.39 19.24
C GLY A 75 -4.95 1.50 18.50
N PRO A 76 -3.92 0.71 18.85
CA PRO A 76 -2.58 0.90 18.30
C PRO A 76 -2.50 0.61 16.79
N TRP A 77 -1.83 1.50 16.09
CA TRP A 77 -1.49 1.39 14.68
C TRP A 77 -0.09 1.99 14.45
N ILE A 78 0.71 1.39 13.59
CA ILE A 78 2.05 1.88 13.24
C ILE A 78 2.13 2.19 11.75
N SER A 79 2.80 3.31 11.42
CA SER A 79 3.02 3.75 10.05
C SER A 79 4.18 3.01 9.38
N GLY A 80 4.26 3.15 8.06
CA GLY A 80 5.33 2.61 7.24
C GLY A 80 5.13 1.15 6.86
N GLY A 81 6.09 0.61 6.11
CA GLY A 81 6.00 -0.74 5.61
C GLY A 81 4.84 -0.98 4.65
N ILE A 82 4.30 -2.18 4.65
CA ILE A 82 3.07 -2.53 3.93
C ILE A 82 2.08 -3.09 4.94
N GLU A 83 0.97 -2.38 5.12
CA GLU A 83 -0.18 -2.86 5.88
C GLU A 83 -1.19 -3.52 4.94
N PHE A 84 -1.88 -4.54 5.43
CA PHE A 84 -2.96 -5.22 4.73
C PHE A 84 -4.26 -5.03 5.50
N ASN A 85 -5.18 -4.24 4.96
CA ASN A 85 -6.51 -4.02 5.54
C ASN A 85 -7.43 -5.19 5.18
N TRP A 86 -7.75 -6.00 6.18
CA TRP A 86 -8.64 -7.14 6.11
C TRP A 86 -9.06 -7.56 7.52
N PRO A 87 -10.28 -8.01 7.80
CA PRO A 87 -11.48 -8.01 6.97
C PRO A 87 -12.13 -6.64 6.83
N GLN A 88 -11.61 -5.64 7.53
CA GLN A 88 -12.03 -4.23 7.46
C GLN A 88 -10.84 -3.30 7.70
N HIS A 89 -11.06 -2.03 7.52
CA HIS A 89 -10.06 -0.95 7.58
C HIS A 89 -10.15 -0.20 8.93
N HIS A 90 -9.08 0.00 9.68
CA HIS A 90 -7.81 -0.74 9.55
C HIS A 90 -8.00 -2.16 10.08
N ARG A 91 -7.07 -3.07 9.73
CA ARG A 91 -7.14 -4.44 10.22
C ARG A 91 -7.21 -4.47 11.75
N PRO A 92 -8.24 -5.11 12.38
CA PRO A 92 -8.36 -5.11 13.85
C PRO A 92 -7.17 -5.77 14.56
N SER A 93 -6.51 -6.72 13.90
CA SER A 93 -5.32 -7.42 14.40
C SER A 93 -3.99 -6.82 13.92
N THR A 94 -3.96 -5.60 13.38
CA THR A 94 -2.73 -5.00 12.81
C THR A 94 -1.58 -4.89 13.82
N TYR A 95 -1.89 -4.87 15.11
CA TYR A 95 -0.92 -4.80 16.21
C TYR A 95 -0.92 -6.08 17.08
N LEU A 96 -1.38 -7.19 16.54
CA LEU A 96 -1.44 -8.49 17.21
C LEU A 96 -0.57 -9.53 16.49
N PRO A 97 -0.07 -10.54 17.20
CA PRO A 97 0.68 -11.63 16.59
C PRO A 97 -0.12 -12.40 15.54
N THR A 98 0.57 -12.84 14.50
CA THR A 98 0.06 -13.64 13.40
C THR A 98 0.88 -14.93 13.29
N ASP A 99 0.24 -16.05 13.01
CA ASP A 99 0.92 -17.32 12.77
C ASP A 99 1.63 -17.28 11.41
N CYS A 100 2.90 -17.63 11.39
CA CYS A 100 3.71 -17.63 10.18
C CYS A 100 4.37 -18.98 9.92
N MET A 101 4.54 -19.29 8.63
CA MET A 101 5.28 -20.47 8.17
C MET A 101 6.08 -20.13 6.91
N ILE A 102 7.17 -20.87 6.71
CA ILE A 102 8.00 -20.77 5.51
C ILE A 102 7.64 -21.92 4.57
N GLU A 103 7.48 -21.61 3.29
CA GLU A 103 7.31 -22.56 2.20
C GLU A 103 8.45 -22.39 1.19
N GLU A 104 9.10 -23.49 0.86
CA GLU A 104 10.08 -23.54 -0.22
C GLU A 104 9.42 -24.16 -1.45
N ASN A 105 9.35 -23.39 -2.54
CA ASN A 105 8.66 -23.80 -3.75
C ASN A 105 9.61 -24.54 -4.72
N ALA A 106 9.05 -25.39 -5.58
CA ALA A 106 9.82 -26.20 -6.52
C ALA A 106 10.61 -25.37 -7.56
N ASP A 107 10.18 -24.13 -7.82
CA ASP A 107 10.86 -23.18 -8.72
C ASP A 107 12.02 -22.41 -8.02
N GLY A 108 12.31 -22.75 -6.76
CA GLY A 108 13.33 -22.09 -5.95
C GLY A 108 12.86 -20.82 -5.24
N SER A 109 11.66 -20.36 -5.51
CA SER A 109 11.09 -19.24 -4.75
C SER A 109 10.78 -19.65 -3.31
N LYS A 110 10.77 -18.67 -2.40
CA LYS A 110 10.43 -18.88 -1.00
C LYS A 110 9.32 -17.95 -0.58
N THR A 111 8.37 -18.49 0.17
CA THR A 111 7.21 -17.75 0.66
C THR A 111 7.17 -17.78 2.18
N VAL A 112 7.00 -16.63 2.81
CA VAL A 112 6.60 -16.51 4.21
C VAL A 112 5.08 -16.28 4.23
N TRP A 113 4.35 -17.27 4.67
CA TRP A 113 2.92 -17.18 4.89
C TRP A 113 2.63 -16.65 6.28
N CYS A 114 1.79 -15.60 6.36
CA CYS A 114 1.20 -15.11 7.59
C CYS A 114 -0.30 -15.33 7.52
N ASN A 115 -0.88 -15.93 8.54
CA ASN A 115 -2.28 -16.33 8.51
C ASN A 115 -2.99 -16.09 9.83
N GLU A 116 -4.29 -15.88 9.74
CA GLU A 116 -5.15 -15.65 10.90
C GLU A 116 -6.57 -16.15 10.59
N VAL A 117 -7.24 -16.60 11.63
CA VAL A 117 -8.71 -16.68 11.66
C VAL A 117 -9.16 -15.43 12.41
N GLU A 118 -9.75 -14.49 11.70
CA GLU A 118 -10.22 -13.25 12.34
C GLU A 118 -11.44 -13.54 13.24
N ARG A 119 -11.55 -12.79 14.31
CA ARG A 119 -12.41 -13.14 15.44
C ARG A 119 -13.84 -12.65 15.31
N MET A 120 -14.10 -11.67 14.41
CA MET A 120 -15.44 -11.07 14.28
C MET A 120 -16.37 -11.92 13.44
N PHE A 121 -15.90 -12.42 12.32
CA PHE A 121 -16.70 -13.16 11.33
C PHE A 121 -16.25 -14.60 11.15
N ASN A 122 -15.17 -15.02 11.84
CA ASN A 122 -14.54 -16.35 11.73
C ASN A 122 -14.09 -16.71 10.30
N THR A 123 -13.79 -15.72 9.50
CA THR A 123 -13.17 -15.91 8.19
C THR A 123 -11.66 -16.12 8.34
N LYS A 124 -11.03 -16.84 7.42
CA LYS A 124 -9.59 -17.06 7.41
C LYS A 124 -8.94 -16.24 6.32
N GLY A 125 -7.89 -15.48 6.67
CA GLY A 125 -7.03 -14.78 5.74
C GLY A 125 -5.61 -15.32 5.81
N MET A 126 -4.98 -15.43 4.64
CA MET A 126 -3.59 -15.80 4.47
C MET A 126 -2.94 -14.81 3.50
N GLN A 127 -1.78 -14.29 3.88
CA GLN A 127 -0.94 -13.47 3.02
C GLN A 127 0.45 -14.11 2.93
N GLY A 128 0.85 -14.46 1.73
CA GLY A 128 2.14 -15.06 1.43
C GLY A 128 3.05 -14.04 0.74
N PHE A 129 4.19 -13.79 1.33
CA PHE A 129 5.24 -12.92 0.79
C PHE A 129 6.25 -13.81 0.07
N THR A 130 6.36 -13.66 -1.26
CA THR A 130 7.20 -14.53 -2.08
C THR A 130 8.29 -13.74 -2.77
N LEU A 131 9.54 -14.22 -2.65
CA LEU A 131 10.64 -13.80 -3.49
C LEU A 131 11.08 -14.96 -4.42
N HIS A 132 11.14 -14.64 -5.70
CA HIS A 132 11.73 -15.51 -6.73
C HIS A 132 13.23 -15.24 -6.81
N PRO A 133 14.08 -16.26 -7.09
CA PRO A 133 15.53 -16.08 -7.13
C PRO A 133 16.02 -15.01 -8.11
N ASP A 134 15.33 -14.90 -9.25
CA ASP A 134 15.71 -14.12 -10.42
C ASP A 134 14.81 -12.91 -10.68
N LYS A 135 14.01 -12.47 -9.70
CA LYS A 135 13.05 -11.37 -9.89
C LYS A 135 13.27 -10.21 -8.92
N ALA A 136 13.16 -9.00 -9.43
CA ALA A 136 13.30 -7.76 -8.67
C ALA A 136 11.94 -7.21 -8.20
N TYR A 137 11.02 -8.08 -7.79
CA TYR A 137 9.74 -7.69 -7.20
C TYR A 137 9.38 -8.59 -6.00
N LEU A 138 8.60 -8.02 -5.10
CA LEU A 138 7.93 -8.77 -4.04
C LEU A 138 6.54 -9.18 -4.53
N GLU A 139 6.27 -10.48 -4.59
CA GLU A 139 4.95 -11.03 -4.90
C GLU A 139 4.16 -11.25 -3.60
N ILE A 140 2.91 -10.83 -3.58
CA ILE A 140 1.97 -11.10 -2.50
C ILE A 140 0.92 -12.08 -3.00
N ASN A 141 0.83 -13.23 -2.35
CA ASN A 141 -0.20 -14.24 -2.57
C ASN A 141 -1.25 -14.13 -1.48
N VAL A 142 -2.50 -13.92 -1.83
CA VAL A 142 -3.58 -13.78 -0.86
C VAL A 142 -4.62 -14.87 -1.03
N LYS A 143 -5.07 -15.42 0.10
CA LYS A 143 -6.22 -16.31 0.16
C LYS A 143 -7.12 -15.89 1.31
N VAL A 144 -8.41 -15.75 1.03
CA VAL A 144 -9.44 -15.54 2.05
C VAL A 144 -10.51 -16.62 1.92
N TYR A 145 -10.91 -17.15 3.06
CA TYR A 145 -11.84 -18.28 3.12
C TYR A 145 -12.92 -18.03 4.16
N ASN A 146 -14.19 -18.11 3.74
CA ASN A 146 -15.32 -18.08 4.63
C ASN A 146 -15.56 -19.47 5.22
N ARG A 147 -15.25 -19.65 6.50
CA ARG A 147 -15.39 -20.91 7.23
C ARG A 147 -16.81 -21.16 7.76
N THR A 148 -17.75 -20.28 7.47
CA THR A 148 -19.09 -20.28 8.08
C THR A 148 -20.16 -20.64 7.06
N PRO A 149 -21.34 -21.12 7.51
CA PRO A 149 -22.47 -21.40 6.64
C PRO A 149 -23.27 -20.15 6.24
N PHE A 150 -22.77 -18.96 6.55
CA PHE A 150 -23.41 -17.67 6.26
C PHE A 150 -22.53 -16.83 5.33
N PRO A 151 -23.11 -16.01 4.44
CA PRO A 151 -22.35 -14.99 3.73
C PRO A 151 -21.68 -14.05 4.71
N GLN A 152 -20.40 -13.73 4.46
CA GLN A 152 -19.63 -12.78 5.28
C GLN A 152 -19.13 -11.63 4.40
N THR A 153 -19.07 -10.43 4.96
CA THR A 153 -18.45 -9.29 4.28
C THR A 153 -16.96 -9.29 4.53
N PHE A 154 -16.21 -8.76 3.57
CA PHE A 154 -14.80 -8.41 3.74
C PHE A 154 -14.46 -7.21 2.84
N LEU A 155 -13.39 -6.56 3.15
CA LEU A 155 -12.65 -5.72 2.24
C LEU A 155 -11.17 -6.16 2.26
N TRP A 156 -10.46 -5.87 1.18
CA TRP A 156 -9.03 -6.02 1.12
C TRP A 156 -8.39 -4.81 0.45
N TRP A 157 -7.39 -4.24 1.12
CA TRP A 157 -6.51 -3.22 0.57
C TRP A 157 -5.09 -3.49 1.01
N ALA A 158 -4.16 -3.48 0.06
CA ALA A 158 -2.72 -3.52 0.35
C ALA A 158 -2.21 -2.08 0.32
N ASN A 159 -1.57 -1.65 1.39
CA ASN A 159 -1.17 -0.27 1.66
C ASN A 159 0.35 -0.16 1.79
N PRO A 160 1.12 -0.17 0.70
CA PRO A 160 2.54 0.20 0.78
C PRO A 160 2.69 1.69 1.08
N ALA A 161 3.48 2.01 2.07
CA ALA A 161 3.91 3.37 2.34
C ALA A 161 5.20 3.69 1.57
N VAL A 162 5.34 4.89 1.06
CA VAL A 162 6.54 5.39 0.39
C VAL A 162 6.96 6.73 0.94
N VAL A 163 8.26 6.96 1.03
CA VAL A 163 8.84 8.26 1.42
C VAL A 163 8.41 9.33 0.43
N VAL A 164 8.09 10.51 0.93
CA VAL A 164 7.75 11.66 0.09
C VAL A 164 8.52 12.91 0.49
N ASN A 165 8.68 13.80 -0.47
CA ASN A 165 9.32 15.10 -0.34
C ASN A 165 8.84 16.01 -1.48
N ASP A 166 9.39 17.23 -1.60
CA ASP A 166 9.00 18.20 -2.63
C ASP A 166 9.25 17.73 -4.07
N HIS A 167 10.05 16.70 -4.27
CA HIS A 167 10.37 16.09 -5.57
C HIS A 167 9.53 14.83 -5.87
N TYR A 168 8.61 14.48 -4.98
CA TYR A 168 7.79 13.31 -5.16
C TYR A 168 6.59 13.58 -6.04
N HIS A 169 6.34 12.64 -6.95
CA HIS A 169 5.24 12.64 -7.89
C HIS A 169 4.50 11.30 -7.85
N SER A 170 3.19 11.36 -7.63
CA SER A 170 2.33 10.16 -7.70
C SER A 170 2.08 9.77 -9.14
N VAL A 171 2.16 8.48 -9.45
CA VAL A 171 2.01 7.94 -10.80
C VAL A 171 0.73 7.11 -10.85
N PHE A 172 -0.33 7.74 -11.35
CA PHE A 172 -1.58 7.04 -11.68
C PHE A 172 -1.59 6.67 -13.17
N PRO A 173 -2.37 5.66 -13.56
CA PRO A 173 -2.54 5.33 -14.98
C PRO A 173 -3.01 6.51 -15.82
N PRO A 174 -2.64 6.55 -17.13
CA PRO A 174 -2.94 7.68 -18.00
C PRO A 174 -4.43 7.86 -18.31
N ASP A 175 -5.28 6.88 -18.01
CA ASP A 175 -6.74 6.96 -18.15
C ASP A 175 -7.44 7.50 -16.88
N VAL A 176 -6.69 7.83 -15.84
CA VAL A 176 -7.24 8.44 -14.61
C VAL A 176 -7.30 9.96 -14.80
N HIS A 177 -8.50 10.48 -15.04
CA HIS A 177 -8.76 11.91 -15.25
C HIS A 177 -9.53 12.56 -14.09
N ALA A 178 -10.00 11.77 -13.15
CA ALA A 178 -10.70 12.26 -11.97
C ALA A 178 -10.46 11.33 -10.78
N VAL A 179 -10.52 11.92 -9.60
CA VAL A 179 -10.38 11.24 -8.31
C VAL A 179 -11.48 11.71 -7.36
N PHE A 180 -11.83 10.86 -6.41
CA PHE A 180 -12.76 11.21 -5.34
C PHE A 180 -12.19 10.84 -3.97
N ASP A 181 -12.74 11.45 -2.91
CA ASP A 181 -12.37 11.12 -1.55
C ASP A 181 -13.03 9.80 -1.10
N HIS A 182 -12.43 9.11 -0.14
CA HIS A 182 -12.98 7.86 0.36
C HIS A 182 -14.34 8.01 1.06
N GLY A 183 -14.73 9.22 1.44
CA GLY A 183 -16.07 9.54 1.96
C GLY A 183 -17.10 9.79 0.88
N LYS A 184 -16.74 9.77 -0.39
CA LYS A 184 -17.59 10.07 -1.56
C LYS A 184 -18.27 11.43 -1.47
N ARG A 185 -17.60 12.43 -0.89
CA ARG A 185 -18.13 13.79 -0.69
C ARG A 185 -17.61 14.77 -1.73
N ASP A 186 -16.33 14.63 -2.09
CA ASP A 186 -15.61 15.51 -2.99
C ASP A 186 -15.09 14.74 -4.20
N VAL A 187 -15.08 15.42 -5.33
CA VAL A 187 -14.51 14.92 -6.61
C VAL A 187 -13.60 16.01 -7.17
N SER A 188 -12.49 15.63 -7.75
CA SER A 188 -11.55 16.54 -8.43
C SER A 188 -11.12 15.99 -9.78
N ASN A 189 -10.82 16.88 -10.72
CA ASN A 189 -10.01 16.53 -11.88
C ASN A 189 -8.63 16.09 -11.41
N PHE A 190 -7.98 15.25 -12.20
CA PHE A 190 -6.65 14.72 -11.92
C PHE A 190 -5.84 14.58 -13.22
N PRO A 191 -4.53 14.89 -13.23
CA PRO A 191 -3.71 15.37 -12.10
C PRO A 191 -3.89 16.85 -11.78
N ILE A 192 -4.43 17.66 -12.71
CA ILE A 192 -4.63 19.09 -12.49
C ILE A 192 -6.01 19.33 -11.89
N ALA A 193 -6.04 19.69 -10.61
CA ALA A 193 -7.25 20.11 -9.93
C ALA A 193 -7.60 21.56 -10.32
N THR A 194 -8.91 21.83 -10.54
CA THR A 194 -9.42 23.14 -10.99
C THR A 194 -10.62 23.62 -10.19
N GLY A 195 -10.76 23.18 -8.95
CA GLY A 195 -11.87 23.54 -8.08
C GLY A 195 -11.57 23.29 -6.61
N ILE A 196 -12.60 23.13 -5.81
CA ILE A 196 -12.46 22.85 -4.37
C ILE A 196 -12.35 21.34 -4.15
N TYR A 197 -11.30 20.91 -3.43
CA TYR A 197 -11.12 19.53 -3.02
C TYR A 197 -10.56 19.48 -1.59
N TYR A 198 -11.16 18.71 -0.70
CA TYR A 198 -10.81 18.73 0.73
C TYR A 198 -10.77 20.13 1.34
N LYS A 199 -11.70 21.02 0.92
CA LYS A 199 -11.78 22.43 1.31
C LYS A 199 -10.58 23.30 0.90
N GLN A 200 -9.68 22.77 0.07
CA GLN A 200 -8.62 23.53 -0.55
C GLN A 200 -9.07 24.07 -1.90
N ASP A 201 -8.75 25.32 -2.17
CA ASP A 201 -9.06 25.96 -3.44
C ASP A 201 -7.91 25.74 -4.43
N TYR A 202 -8.18 24.98 -5.48
CA TYR A 202 -7.27 24.68 -6.58
C TYR A 202 -7.73 25.32 -7.90
N SER A 203 -8.58 26.35 -7.85
CA SER A 203 -9.21 26.97 -9.04
C SER A 203 -8.20 27.51 -10.06
N GLU A 204 -7.01 27.89 -9.63
CA GLU A 204 -5.91 28.35 -10.49
C GLU A 204 -5.28 27.23 -11.35
N GLY A 205 -5.67 25.98 -11.12
CA GLY A 205 -5.07 24.82 -11.79
C GLY A 205 -3.79 24.35 -11.10
N VAL A 206 -3.91 23.39 -10.22
CA VAL A 206 -2.79 22.86 -9.42
C VAL A 206 -2.59 21.37 -9.68
N ASP A 207 -1.35 20.98 -9.93
CA ASP A 207 -0.96 19.58 -10.09
C ASP A 207 -0.93 18.88 -8.71
N ILE A 208 -2.03 18.20 -8.37
CA ILE A 208 -2.21 17.49 -7.10
C ILE A 208 -1.57 16.09 -7.08
N SER A 209 -0.93 15.67 -8.16
CA SER A 209 -0.08 14.47 -8.14
C SER A 209 1.26 14.73 -7.44
N LYS A 210 1.67 16.00 -7.26
CA LYS A 210 2.89 16.39 -6.57
C LYS A 210 2.64 16.58 -5.09
N TYR A 211 3.38 15.86 -4.25
CA TYR A 211 3.21 15.92 -2.79
C TYR A 211 3.27 17.34 -2.22
N LYS A 212 4.20 18.17 -2.73
CA LYS A 212 4.35 19.57 -2.29
C LYS A 212 3.08 20.43 -2.44
N ASN A 213 2.12 20.00 -3.23
CA ASN A 213 0.87 20.70 -3.49
C ASN A 213 -0.31 20.17 -2.66
N ILE A 214 -0.07 19.28 -1.69
CA ILE A 214 -1.11 18.65 -0.88
C ILE A 214 -0.98 19.10 0.58
N PRO A 215 -1.60 20.24 0.98
CA PRO A 215 -1.39 20.82 2.30
C PRO A 215 -2.16 20.15 3.44
N VAL A 216 -3.17 19.34 3.15
CA VAL A 216 -4.08 18.75 4.15
C VAL A 216 -4.20 17.24 3.96
N PRO A 217 -4.65 16.49 4.98
CA PRO A 217 -4.95 15.06 4.83
C PRO A 217 -5.89 14.80 3.66
N THR A 218 -5.41 14.02 2.70
CA THR A 218 -6.10 13.87 1.42
C THR A 218 -6.00 12.45 0.90
N SER A 219 -7.11 11.92 0.39
CA SER A 219 -7.15 10.69 -0.38
C SER A 219 -7.56 10.94 -1.83
N TYR A 220 -6.98 10.17 -2.73
CA TYR A 220 -7.39 10.08 -4.13
C TYR A 220 -7.83 8.64 -4.41
N MET A 221 -9.12 8.43 -4.67
CA MET A 221 -9.65 7.21 -5.28
C MET A 221 -9.76 7.45 -6.78
N ALA A 222 -9.06 6.67 -7.60
CA ALA A 222 -9.19 6.78 -9.05
C ALA A 222 -10.61 6.42 -9.50
N ILE A 223 -11.20 7.28 -10.31
CA ILE A 223 -12.47 6.97 -10.97
C ILE A 223 -12.16 6.14 -12.22
N LYS A 224 -12.24 4.82 -12.06
CA LYS A 224 -12.13 3.82 -13.11
C LYS A 224 -10.79 3.87 -13.87
N SER A 225 -10.12 2.74 -13.96
CA SER A 225 -8.92 2.55 -14.78
C SER A 225 -8.89 1.15 -15.36
N ARG A 226 -8.32 1.00 -16.54
CA ARG A 226 -8.10 -0.27 -17.24
C ARG A 226 -6.68 -0.80 -17.08
N TYR A 227 -5.85 -0.11 -16.31
CA TYR A 227 -4.46 -0.46 -16.09
C TYR A 227 -4.27 -1.16 -14.76
N ASP A 228 -3.20 -1.92 -14.65
CA ASP A 228 -2.91 -2.81 -13.53
C ASP A 228 -1.99 -2.19 -12.47
N PHE A 229 -1.77 -0.89 -12.47
CA PHE A 229 -0.79 -0.28 -11.58
C PHE A 229 -1.26 1.03 -10.94
N VAL A 230 -0.62 1.36 -9.84
CA VAL A 230 -0.50 2.68 -9.21
C VAL A 230 0.90 2.79 -8.64
N GLY A 231 1.47 3.99 -8.60
CA GLY A 231 2.83 4.14 -8.11
C GLY A 231 3.20 5.56 -7.75
N GLY A 232 4.49 5.75 -7.53
CA GLY A 232 5.09 7.05 -7.27
C GLY A 232 6.56 7.06 -7.65
N TYR A 233 7.07 8.25 -7.87
CA TYR A 233 8.41 8.50 -8.36
C TYR A 233 9.03 9.70 -7.67
N GLU A 234 10.25 9.54 -7.21
CA GLU A 234 11.09 10.64 -6.70
C GLU A 234 12.03 11.14 -7.79
N GLU A 235 11.78 12.34 -8.29
CA GLU A 235 12.49 12.91 -9.43
C GLU A 235 13.99 13.07 -9.17
N HIS A 236 14.40 13.49 -7.96
CA HIS A 236 15.79 13.81 -7.66
C HIS A 236 16.70 12.56 -7.52
N ILE A 237 16.16 11.41 -7.17
CA ILE A 237 16.89 10.13 -7.12
C ILE A 237 16.55 9.22 -8.30
N GLN A 238 15.62 9.64 -9.15
CA GLN A 238 15.13 8.90 -10.32
C GLN A 238 14.72 7.47 -10.00
N ALA A 239 13.95 7.29 -8.93
CA ALA A 239 13.51 5.98 -8.49
C ALA A 239 12.10 6.04 -7.89
N GLY A 240 11.39 4.93 -7.92
CA GLY A 240 10.02 4.84 -7.43
C GLY A 240 9.60 3.44 -7.00
N LEU A 241 8.32 3.34 -6.67
CA LEU A 241 7.62 2.09 -6.42
C LEU A 241 6.41 2.01 -7.35
N LEU A 242 6.19 0.83 -7.93
CA LEU A 242 4.92 0.44 -8.54
C LEU A 242 4.26 -0.66 -7.72
N HIS A 243 2.97 -0.49 -7.50
CA HIS A 243 2.07 -1.49 -6.98
C HIS A 243 1.24 -2.02 -8.15
N VAL A 244 1.49 -3.25 -8.57
CA VAL A 244 0.84 -3.89 -9.72
C VAL A 244 -0.17 -4.92 -9.25
N ALA A 245 -1.40 -4.81 -9.73
CA ALA A 245 -2.51 -5.72 -9.43
C ALA A 245 -3.51 -5.74 -10.59
N ASP A 246 -3.98 -6.92 -10.98
CA ASP A 246 -4.98 -7.10 -12.05
C ASP A 246 -6.23 -6.26 -11.78
N HIS A 247 -6.52 -5.29 -12.64
CA HIS A 247 -7.65 -4.36 -12.47
C HIS A 247 -9.02 -5.04 -12.52
N HIS A 248 -9.13 -6.25 -13.08
CA HIS A 248 -10.38 -7.02 -13.07
C HIS A 248 -10.71 -7.60 -11.69
N LEU A 249 -9.70 -7.87 -10.88
CA LEU A 249 -9.84 -8.34 -9.50
C LEU A 249 -9.63 -7.21 -8.49
N SER A 250 -8.71 -6.29 -8.79
CA SER A 250 -8.28 -5.19 -7.94
C SER A 250 -8.52 -3.84 -8.64
N PRO A 251 -9.78 -3.43 -8.83
CA PRO A 251 -10.12 -2.19 -9.54
C PRO A 251 -9.74 -0.93 -8.76
N GLY A 252 -9.70 -1.00 -7.43
CA GLY A 252 -9.40 0.13 -6.58
C GLY A 252 -7.95 0.58 -6.69
N LYS A 253 -7.74 1.87 -6.94
CA LYS A 253 -6.43 2.53 -6.91
C LYS A 253 -6.56 3.78 -6.06
N LYS A 254 -5.79 3.84 -4.99
CA LYS A 254 -5.89 4.92 -4.00
C LYS A 254 -4.53 5.41 -3.58
N GLN A 255 -4.47 6.69 -3.30
CA GLN A 255 -3.43 7.34 -2.54
C GLN A 255 -4.00 7.91 -1.24
N TRP A 256 -3.22 7.86 -0.18
CA TRP A 256 -3.47 8.60 1.06
C TRP A 256 -2.22 9.32 1.52
N THR A 257 -2.38 10.54 2.03
CA THR A 257 -1.33 11.30 2.71
C THR A 257 -1.91 12.13 3.86
N TRP A 258 -1.12 12.39 4.87
CA TRP A 258 -1.42 13.37 5.92
C TRP A 258 -1.30 14.83 5.43
N GLY A 259 -0.69 15.03 4.24
CA GLY A 259 -0.39 16.34 3.70
C GLY A 259 0.90 16.94 4.26
N ASN A 260 1.35 18.05 3.64
CA ASN A 260 2.61 18.71 3.98
C ASN A 260 2.45 19.98 4.83
N GLY A 261 1.22 20.33 5.22
CA GLY A 261 0.96 21.46 6.12
C GLY A 261 1.14 21.06 7.60
N ASP A 262 0.88 22.01 8.49
CA ASP A 262 1.15 21.87 9.94
C ASP A 262 0.51 20.65 10.57
N PHE A 263 -0.69 20.28 10.13
CA PHE A 263 -1.40 19.09 10.63
C PHE A 263 -0.67 17.80 10.23
N GLY A 264 -0.22 17.69 8.98
CA GLY A 264 0.57 16.55 8.50
C GLY A 264 1.90 16.43 9.24
N ILE A 265 2.60 17.53 9.42
CA ILE A 265 3.87 17.59 10.16
C ILE A 265 3.67 17.18 11.63
N ALA A 266 2.56 17.55 12.25
CA ALA A 266 2.23 17.12 13.60
C ALA A 266 1.98 15.60 13.66
N TRP A 267 1.34 15.02 12.65
CA TRP A 267 1.15 13.57 12.55
C TRP A 267 2.46 12.82 12.30
N ASP A 268 3.37 13.34 11.47
CA ASP A 268 4.68 12.73 11.28
C ASP A 268 5.41 12.54 12.62
N ARG A 269 5.39 13.56 13.49
CA ARG A 269 5.98 13.48 14.83
C ARG A 269 5.31 12.46 15.74
N ASN A 270 4.02 12.20 15.55
CA ASN A 270 3.29 11.16 16.29
C ASN A 270 3.60 9.75 15.78
N LEU A 271 3.99 9.58 14.53
CA LEU A 271 4.12 8.30 13.85
C LEU A 271 5.56 7.82 13.70
N THR A 272 6.53 8.75 13.68
CA THR A 272 7.96 8.44 13.60
C THR A 272 8.76 9.42 14.45
N ASP A 273 10.04 9.14 14.62
CA ASP A 273 10.97 10.07 15.28
C ASP A 273 11.65 10.99 14.24
N GLU A 274 12.22 10.42 13.16
CA GLU A 274 13.07 11.16 12.22
C GLU A 274 12.84 10.80 10.74
N ASP A 275 11.99 9.82 10.44
CA ASP A 275 11.87 9.28 9.07
C ASP A 275 11.01 10.15 8.13
N GLY A 276 10.33 11.17 8.66
CA GLY A 276 9.60 12.17 7.88
C GLY A 276 8.26 11.67 7.31
N PRO A 277 7.71 12.39 6.34
CA PRO A 277 6.39 12.12 5.77
C PRO A 277 6.38 10.97 4.78
N TYR A 278 5.20 10.41 4.57
CA TYR A 278 4.95 9.32 3.63
C TYR A 278 3.61 9.47 2.92
N ILE A 279 3.46 8.73 1.82
CA ILE A 279 2.22 8.48 1.10
C ILE A 279 1.95 6.98 1.10
N GLU A 280 0.68 6.57 1.16
CA GLU A 280 0.25 5.20 0.91
C GLU A 280 -0.29 5.08 -0.52
N LEU A 281 0.20 4.07 -1.26
CA LEU A 281 -0.20 3.75 -2.63
C LEU A 281 -0.93 2.42 -2.64
N MET A 282 -2.24 2.44 -2.68
CA MET A 282 -3.08 1.30 -2.36
C MET A 282 -3.79 0.73 -3.58
N THR A 283 -3.99 -0.59 -3.60
CA THR A 283 -4.99 -1.22 -4.47
C THR A 283 -5.99 -2.03 -3.65
N GLY A 284 -7.26 -1.95 -4.06
CA GLY A 284 -8.39 -2.63 -3.42
C GLY A 284 -8.94 -3.75 -4.27
N VAL A 285 -9.26 -4.89 -3.65
CA VAL A 285 -9.71 -6.10 -4.31
C VAL A 285 -11.23 -6.21 -4.25
N TYR A 286 -11.87 -6.43 -5.39
CA TYR A 286 -13.32 -6.47 -5.60
C TYR A 286 -14.06 -5.20 -5.20
N THR A 287 -13.34 -4.09 -5.03
CA THR A 287 -13.91 -2.77 -4.73
C THR A 287 -13.06 -1.66 -5.33
N ASP A 288 -13.68 -0.57 -5.74
CA ASP A 288 -13.03 0.65 -6.20
C ASP A 288 -12.98 1.74 -5.12
N ASN A 289 -13.57 1.48 -3.96
CA ASN A 289 -13.60 2.43 -2.85
C ASN A 289 -13.25 1.73 -1.53
N GLN A 290 -12.28 2.24 -0.80
CA GLN A 290 -11.77 1.62 0.43
C GLN A 290 -12.81 1.35 1.52
N PRO A 291 -13.82 2.19 1.77
CA PRO A 291 -14.81 1.86 2.78
C PRO A 291 -15.88 0.85 2.32
N ASP A 292 -15.91 0.47 1.05
CA ASP A 292 -16.91 -0.46 0.53
C ASP A 292 -16.44 -1.91 0.73
N PHE A 293 -17.39 -2.76 1.08
CA PHE A 293 -17.17 -4.19 1.30
C PHE A 293 -17.64 -5.00 0.10
N THR A 294 -17.04 -6.18 -0.03
CA THR A 294 -17.53 -7.24 -0.91
C THR A 294 -17.96 -8.46 -0.08
N TRP A 295 -18.35 -9.54 -0.73
CA TRP A 295 -18.93 -10.71 -0.08
C TRP A 295 -18.13 -11.99 -0.35
N LEU A 296 -18.03 -12.82 0.69
CA LEU A 296 -17.67 -14.21 0.60
C LEU A 296 -18.94 -15.04 0.84
N GLN A 297 -19.31 -15.89 -0.11
CA GLN A 297 -20.41 -16.81 0.07
C GLN A 297 -20.06 -17.89 1.11
N PRO A 298 -21.01 -18.64 1.65
CA PRO A 298 -20.73 -19.74 2.56
C PRO A 298 -19.68 -20.68 1.99
N TYR A 299 -18.61 -20.93 2.76
CA TYR A 299 -17.50 -21.81 2.39
C TYR A 299 -16.74 -21.42 1.10
N GLU A 300 -16.90 -20.18 0.63
CA GLU A 300 -16.18 -19.68 -0.53
C GLU A 300 -14.74 -19.34 -0.18
N GLU A 301 -13.81 -19.69 -1.08
CA GLU A 301 -12.44 -19.22 -1.13
C GLU A 301 -12.26 -18.23 -2.29
N LYS A 302 -11.55 -17.13 -2.03
CA LYS A 302 -11.04 -16.22 -3.06
C LYS A 302 -9.53 -16.09 -2.92
N SER A 303 -8.84 -16.03 -4.06
CA SER A 303 -7.39 -15.85 -4.09
C SER A 303 -6.98 -14.90 -5.20
N TRP A 304 -5.88 -14.17 -4.97
CA TRP A 304 -5.30 -13.23 -5.94
C TRP A 304 -3.84 -12.98 -5.64
N LYS A 305 -3.17 -12.29 -6.57
CA LYS A 305 -1.78 -11.84 -6.43
C LYS A 305 -1.67 -10.34 -6.62
N GLN A 306 -0.69 -9.74 -5.95
CA GLN A 306 -0.28 -8.36 -6.12
C GLN A 306 1.24 -8.30 -6.10
N TYR A 307 1.83 -7.27 -6.71
CA TYR A 307 3.27 -7.15 -6.86
C TYR A 307 3.73 -5.75 -6.47
N PHE A 308 4.86 -5.69 -5.78
CA PHE A 308 5.54 -4.44 -5.43
C PHE A 308 6.90 -4.42 -6.12
N LEU A 309 7.05 -3.46 -7.05
CA LEU A 309 8.22 -3.35 -7.92
C LEU A 309 8.95 -2.04 -7.63
N PRO A 310 10.17 -2.07 -7.06
CA PRO A 310 11.06 -0.92 -7.17
C PRO A 310 11.46 -0.71 -8.62
N TYR A 311 11.56 0.55 -9.06
CA TYR A 311 12.02 0.87 -10.39
C TYR A 311 12.85 2.15 -10.41
N SER A 312 13.63 2.35 -11.47
CA SER A 312 14.50 3.51 -11.60
C SER A 312 14.70 3.91 -13.06
N GLU A 313 14.96 5.22 -13.27
CA GLU A 313 15.38 5.79 -14.56
C GLU A 313 14.36 5.66 -15.70
N VAL A 314 13.11 5.31 -15.39
CA VAL A 314 12.00 5.23 -16.35
C VAL A 314 11.15 6.51 -16.35
N GLY A 315 11.14 7.25 -15.24
CA GLY A 315 10.29 8.44 -15.09
C GLY A 315 8.83 8.09 -14.81
N TYR A 316 7.90 8.83 -15.41
CA TYR A 316 6.45 8.67 -15.17
C TYR A 316 5.88 7.53 -16.02
N VAL A 317 5.65 6.41 -15.38
CA VAL A 317 5.19 5.20 -16.01
C VAL A 317 3.82 5.38 -16.67
N LYS A 318 3.69 4.92 -17.90
CA LYS A 318 2.45 4.94 -18.71
C LYS A 318 1.77 3.58 -18.75
N ASN A 319 2.53 2.50 -18.60
CA ASN A 319 1.99 1.15 -18.43
C ASN A 319 2.97 0.28 -17.65
N ALA A 320 2.44 -0.67 -16.89
CA ALA A 320 3.24 -1.62 -16.16
C ALA A 320 2.52 -2.95 -15.97
N THR A 321 3.30 -4.02 -16.00
CA THR A 321 2.95 -5.35 -15.50
C THR A 321 4.04 -5.80 -14.52
N LYS A 322 3.94 -7.00 -13.99
CA LYS A 322 5.02 -7.56 -13.17
C LYS A 322 6.31 -7.80 -13.96
N ASP A 323 6.24 -7.87 -15.28
CA ASP A 323 7.34 -8.27 -16.16
C ASP A 323 7.95 -7.10 -16.94
N PHE A 324 7.26 -5.97 -17.06
CA PHE A 324 7.81 -4.78 -17.72
C PHE A 324 7.21 -3.48 -17.19
N ILE A 325 7.96 -2.40 -17.34
CA ILE A 325 7.57 -1.03 -17.00
C ILE A 325 7.88 -0.15 -18.20
N LEU A 326 6.90 0.64 -18.65
CA LEU A 326 6.99 1.45 -19.84
C LEU A 326 6.69 2.92 -19.51
N ASN A 327 7.59 3.81 -19.95
CA ASN A 327 7.29 5.22 -20.18
C ASN A 327 7.48 5.53 -21.68
N LEU A 328 6.56 6.28 -22.25
CA LEU A 328 6.60 6.73 -23.64
C LEU A 328 6.36 8.24 -23.68
N ASP A 329 7.37 8.97 -24.10
CA ASP A 329 7.28 10.40 -24.39
C ASP A 329 7.34 10.61 -25.91
N VAL A 330 6.35 11.33 -26.43
CA VAL A 330 6.24 11.63 -27.86
C VAL A 330 6.36 13.14 -28.04
N ALA A 331 7.39 13.57 -28.76
CA ALA A 331 7.55 14.94 -29.23
C ALA A 331 7.19 15.03 -30.71
N ASP A 332 6.90 16.23 -31.21
CA ASP A 332 6.44 16.45 -32.60
C ASP A 332 7.38 15.87 -33.69
N THR A 333 8.64 15.65 -33.35
CA THR A 333 9.66 15.16 -34.30
C THR A 333 10.33 13.86 -33.89
N VAL A 334 10.22 13.41 -32.63
CA VAL A 334 10.92 12.23 -32.10
C VAL A 334 10.07 11.55 -31.03
N SER A 335 10.07 10.23 -31.03
CA SER A 335 9.47 9.38 -29.98
C SER A 335 10.59 8.80 -29.10
N TYR A 336 10.46 8.95 -27.79
CA TYR A 336 11.36 8.34 -26.81
C TYR A 336 10.61 7.28 -26.02
N THR A 337 11.15 6.06 -25.99
CA THR A 337 10.61 4.96 -25.23
C THR A 337 11.61 4.55 -24.16
N HIS A 338 11.18 4.53 -22.90
CA HIS A 338 11.93 3.98 -21.78
C HIS A 338 11.26 2.69 -21.34
N LEU A 339 11.98 1.60 -21.46
CA LEU A 339 11.53 0.26 -21.07
C LEU A 339 12.50 -0.29 -20.02
N THR A 340 11.97 -0.71 -18.90
CA THR A 340 12.73 -1.46 -17.90
C THR A 340 12.07 -2.82 -17.67
N LEU A 341 12.87 -3.87 -17.73
CA LEU A 341 12.47 -5.21 -17.35
C LEU A 341 12.82 -5.41 -15.87
N PRO A 342 11.91 -5.86 -15.03
CA PRO A 342 12.20 -6.17 -13.62
C PRO A 342 12.92 -7.51 -13.45
N THR A 343 13.83 -7.84 -14.38
CA THR A 343 14.68 -9.01 -14.36
C THR A 343 16.10 -8.59 -14.72
N SER A 344 17.10 -9.24 -14.14
CA SER A 344 18.48 -9.11 -14.64
C SER A 344 18.59 -9.71 -16.04
N ASP A 345 19.41 -9.12 -16.86
CA ASP A 345 19.98 -9.80 -18.02
C ASP A 345 20.91 -10.93 -17.55
#